data_d15b7c0458515ee66857481c5254c838
#
_entry.id   d15b7c0458515ee66857481c5254c838
#
_cell.length_a   1.000
_cell.length_b   1.000
_cell.length_c   1.000
_cell.angle_alpha   90.00
_cell.angle_beta   90.00
_cell.angle_gamma   90.00
#
_symmetry.space_group_name_H-M   'P 1'
#
loop_
_entity.id
_entity.type
_entity.pdbx_description
1 polymer ?
#
loop_
_entity_poly.entity_id
_entity_poly.type
_entity_poly.pdbx_seq_one_letter_code
_entity_poly.pdbx_strand_id
1 'polypeptide(L)'
;MKKTCYIAAGLVLLGLVLYLLAGLSSPKTAPINAAVSAQALPPAPYPQDFEQQLARMSSMKIELHADAPQDIPWETEDVFPQIGSPLATKGGTLRLSNVGPFPANFLAFGSPAPQFFHYNLFERVDVPLVREHPDTGQTIPGLAECRALHKGMLWFKLNPTVRYSNGRPLRAADFALGVSLREQVGDTAAGHLIEELHVYGDNILAVKPRHWGALPFISVAAVLRPAEPGFYAEFGSDYQQRYQNRIPPTTGAYTVGKVQRGRLITLVRNDSWWAKELAGFRYTCNADCIEHHFLTDEAQAWEMFLRGKLDTMQTRNIVAWQEYLNNADERIIQQRFELMQPMPPYGIALNAAALSDVNLRRGLLQAMDMQQAMQIIFRGEAERLPQFTYGYRHLCHSTPQYRYNPQQARNCFAAAGYSIAGADGILQRPDGTRLSIRLAYTPNEKVNTLVTILAQSAAACGAEIVAEPLPWQNCAEMVKKKQHHMLFWATMPSAPLPDYRRFFHSTAQGDDAPFCLADTQMDAAIENCEHARDLETLAKACAEVDKLIYDLAIWLPGWMENRVNIAHHPHVHFPQSSYATYDLVESHTYWLSN
;
A
#
# COMPACT_ATOMS: atom_id res chain seq x y z
N MET A 1 -10.45 26.52 -60.19
CA MET A 1 -9.76 25.72 -59.16
C MET A 1 -9.88 26.25 -57.72
N LYS A 2 -10.07 27.53 -57.41
CA LYS A 2 -10.18 28.02 -56.00
C LYS A 2 -11.57 27.79 -55.32
N LYS A 3 -12.67 27.67 -56.06
CA LYS A 3 -14.01 27.40 -55.47
C LYS A 3 -14.25 25.93 -55.06
N THR A 4 -13.58 24.99 -55.66
CA THR A 4 -13.71 23.56 -55.36
C THR A 4 -12.97 23.16 -54.07
N CYS A 5 -11.88 23.85 -53.70
CA CYS A 5 -11.15 23.61 -52.45
C CYS A 5 -11.92 24.06 -51.19
N TYR A 6 -12.76 25.10 -51.27
CA TYR A 6 -13.54 25.56 -50.11
C TYR A 6 -14.74 24.68 -49.79
N ILE A 7 -15.32 24.01 -50.78
CA ILE A 7 -16.42 23.06 -50.56
C ILE A 7 -15.89 21.76 -49.94
N ALA A 8 -14.71 21.28 -50.34
CA ALA A 8 -14.08 20.10 -49.75
C ALA A 8 -13.64 20.35 -48.30
N ALA A 9 -13.09 21.52 -47.98
CA ALA A 9 -12.71 21.90 -46.63
C ALA A 9 -13.93 22.07 -45.72
N GLY A 10 -15.04 22.61 -46.22
CA GLY A 10 -16.30 22.75 -45.49
C GLY A 10 -16.95 21.40 -45.16
N LEU A 11 -16.90 20.44 -46.05
CA LEU A 11 -17.45 19.10 -45.84
C LEU A 11 -16.60 18.28 -44.84
N VAL A 12 -15.26 18.45 -44.83
CA VAL A 12 -14.38 17.84 -43.85
C VAL A 12 -14.61 18.42 -42.44
N LEU A 13 -14.78 19.76 -42.33
CA LEU A 13 -15.09 20.39 -41.05
C LEU A 13 -16.49 19.98 -40.54
N LEU A 14 -17.50 19.88 -41.40
CA LEU A 14 -18.82 19.40 -41.03
C LEU A 14 -18.82 17.94 -40.60
N GLY A 15 -18.02 17.08 -41.26
CA GLY A 15 -17.79 15.69 -40.87
C GLY A 15 -17.11 15.56 -39.52
N LEU A 16 -16.11 16.42 -39.23
CA LEU A 16 -15.42 16.44 -37.94
C LEU A 16 -16.34 16.94 -36.81
N VAL A 17 -17.17 17.96 -37.07
CA VAL A 17 -18.14 18.46 -36.08
C VAL A 17 -19.24 17.42 -35.81
N LEU A 18 -19.74 16.73 -36.84
CA LEU A 18 -20.70 15.64 -36.67
C LEU A 18 -20.10 14.41 -35.97
N TYR A 19 -18.83 14.11 -36.21
CA TYR A 19 -18.11 13.06 -35.51
C TYR A 19 -17.86 13.43 -34.03
N LEU A 20 -17.52 14.67 -33.73
CA LEU A 20 -17.38 15.19 -32.36
C LEU A 20 -18.75 15.27 -31.64
N LEU A 21 -19.85 15.60 -32.35
CA LEU A 21 -21.18 15.61 -31.77
C LEU A 21 -21.77 14.21 -31.59
N ALA A 22 -21.42 13.25 -32.45
CA ALA A 22 -21.76 11.83 -32.27
C ALA A 22 -20.96 11.18 -31.13
N GLY A 23 -19.73 11.65 -30.86
CA GLY A 23 -18.92 11.25 -29.70
C GLY A 23 -19.40 11.81 -28.36
N LEU A 24 -20.29 12.83 -28.38
CA LEU A 24 -20.88 13.45 -27.20
C LEU A 24 -22.21 12.83 -26.75
N SER A 25 -22.76 11.87 -27.47
CA SER A 25 -23.80 11.02 -26.92
C SER A 25 -23.17 10.01 -25.96
N SER A 26 -22.91 10.46 -24.74
CA SER A 26 -22.60 9.58 -23.61
C SER A 26 -23.66 8.45 -23.60
N PRO A 27 -23.27 7.18 -23.54
CA PRO A 27 -24.24 6.14 -23.24
C PRO A 27 -24.89 6.54 -21.91
N LYS A 28 -26.22 6.67 -21.88
CA LYS A 28 -26.97 6.85 -20.64
C LYS A 28 -26.49 5.77 -19.69
N THR A 29 -25.69 6.15 -18.69
CA THR A 29 -25.33 5.25 -17.61
C THR A 29 -26.64 4.81 -16.99
N ALA A 30 -26.98 3.54 -17.13
CA ALA A 30 -28.02 2.93 -16.32
C ALA A 30 -27.70 3.31 -14.86
N PRO A 31 -28.69 3.72 -14.05
CA PRO A 31 -28.44 4.01 -12.65
C PRO A 31 -27.88 2.74 -12.04
N ILE A 32 -26.64 2.83 -11.50
CA ILE A 32 -26.10 1.80 -10.63
C ILE A 32 -27.06 1.80 -9.46
N ASN A 33 -27.82 0.73 -9.31
CA ASN A 33 -28.97 0.63 -8.43
C ASN A 33 -28.65 1.17 -7.04
N ALA A 34 -29.41 2.15 -6.65
CA ALA A 34 -29.54 2.57 -5.26
C ALA A 34 -29.96 1.38 -4.38
N ALA A 35 -29.44 1.37 -3.17
CA ALA A 35 -29.77 0.53 -2.02
C ALA A 35 -30.89 -0.50 -2.29
N VAL A 36 -30.48 -1.72 -2.59
CA VAL A 36 -31.38 -2.88 -2.51
C VAL A 36 -31.75 -3.02 -1.05
N SER A 37 -33.01 -2.80 -0.70
CA SER A 37 -33.54 -3.18 0.60
C SER A 37 -33.21 -4.67 0.79
N ALA A 38 -32.42 -5.00 1.79
CA ALA A 38 -31.82 -6.31 1.95
C ALA A 38 -32.86 -7.34 2.39
N GLN A 39 -33.66 -7.84 1.46
CA GLN A 39 -34.21 -9.18 1.61
C GLN A 39 -33.04 -10.16 1.54
N ALA A 40 -32.92 -11.03 2.56
CA ALA A 40 -31.91 -12.06 2.58
C ALA A 40 -32.07 -12.95 1.34
N LEU A 41 -31.13 -12.89 0.43
CA LEU A 41 -31.12 -13.72 -0.76
C LEU A 41 -30.54 -15.11 -0.43
N PRO A 42 -30.97 -16.18 -1.11
CA PRO A 42 -30.34 -17.48 -0.97
C PRO A 42 -28.89 -17.43 -1.51
N PRO A 43 -28.01 -18.37 -1.10
CA PRO A 43 -26.68 -18.48 -1.66
C PRO A 43 -26.73 -18.67 -3.18
N ALA A 44 -25.79 -18.06 -3.89
CA ALA A 44 -25.66 -18.29 -5.33
C ALA A 44 -25.03 -19.67 -5.59
N PRO A 45 -25.36 -20.35 -6.68
CA PRO A 45 -24.66 -21.56 -7.10
C PRO A 45 -23.22 -21.22 -7.53
N TYR A 46 -22.29 -22.16 -7.31
CA TYR A 46 -20.96 -22.08 -7.87
C TYR A 46 -20.99 -22.41 -9.38
N PRO A 47 -19.96 -22.02 -10.15
CA PRO A 47 -19.78 -22.47 -11.52
C PRO A 47 -19.90 -23.99 -11.64
N GLN A 48 -20.44 -24.49 -12.74
CA GLN A 48 -20.63 -25.95 -12.93
C GLN A 48 -19.33 -26.75 -12.94
N ASP A 49 -18.22 -26.11 -13.32
CA ASP A 49 -16.89 -26.69 -13.36
C ASP A 49 -16.02 -26.28 -12.14
N PHE A 50 -16.63 -25.79 -11.07
CA PHE A 50 -15.92 -25.22 -9.89
C PHE A 50 -14.90 -26.20 -9.31
N GLU A 51 -15.28 -27.45 -9.03
CA GLU A 51 -14.36 -28.46 -8.50
C GLU A 51 -13.21 -28.76 -9.48
N GLN A 52 -13.48 -28.73 -10.79
CA GLN A 52 -12.44 -28.90 -11.80
C GLN A 52 -11.51 -27.69 -11.86
N GLN A 53 -12.02 -26.49 -11.66
CA GLN A 53 -11.19 -25.29 -11.55
C GLN A 53 -10.23 -25.39 -10.35
N LEU A 54 -10.73 -25.79 -9.19
CA LEU A 54 -9.91 -25.99 -7.99
C LEU A 54 -8.84 -27.08 -8.21
N ALA A 55 -9.19 -28.18 -8.85
CA ALA A 55 -8.25 -29.27 -9.15
C ALA A 55 -7.13 -28.89 -10.15
N ARG A 56 -7.33 -27.83 -10.94
CA ARG A 56 -6.34 -27.32 -11.92
C ARG A 56 -5.41 -26.26 -11.34
N MET A 57 -5.65 -25.80 -10.11
CA MET A 57 -4.79 -24.81 -9.49
C MET A 57 -3.37 -25.34 -9.32
N SER A 58 -2.38 -24.50 -9.62
CA SER A 58 -0.97 -24.81 -9.55
C SER A 58 -0.26 -24.21 -8.34
N SER A 59 -0.82 -23.13 -7.78
CA SER A 59 -0.19 -22.38 -6.70
C SER A 59 -0.40 -23.00 -5.32
N MET A 60 -1.52 -23.69 -5.10
CA MET A 60 -1.85 -24.38 -3.86
C MET A 60 -2.80 -25.53 -4.08
N LYS A 61 -2.88 -26.46 -3.11
CA LYS A 61 -3.90 -27.52 -3.09
C LYS A 61 -5.16 -27.05 -2.38
N ILE A 62 -6.33 -27.26 -3.00
CA ILE A 62 -7.63 -26.95 -2.38
C ILE A 62 -8.47 -28.23 -2.29
N GLU A 63 -9.03 -28.51 -1.12
CA GLU A 63 -9.92 -29.65 -0.86
C GLU A 63 -11.23 -29.22 -0.22
N LEU A 64 -12.33 -29.82 -0.70
CA LEU A 64 -13.67 -29.63 -0.15
C LEU A 64 -14.07 -30.85 0.65
N HIS A 65 -14.59 -30.65 1.88
CA HIS A 65 -15.02 -31.68 2.81
C HIS A 65 -16.43 -31.38 3.31
N ALA A 66 -17.21 -32.43 3.57
CA ALA A 66 -18.56 -32.29 4.10
C ALA A 66 -18.52 -31.84 5.58
N ASP A 67 -17.71 -32.51 6.42
CA ASP A 67 -17.69 -32.34 7.87
C ASP A 67 -16.30 -32.01 8.38
N ALA A 68 -16.23 -31.11 9.36
CA ALA A 68 -15.01 -30.77 10.06
C ALA A 68 -14.74 -31.71 11.25
N PRO A 69 -13.46 -31.88 11.67
CA PRO A 69 -13.13 -32.58 12.90
C PRO A 69 -13.85 -31.97 14.13
N GLN A 70 -14.25 -32.84 15.08
CA GLN A 70 -14.95 -32.40 16.29
C GLN A 70 -14.01 -31.91 17.38
N ASP A 71 -12.74 -32.22 17.30
CA ASP A 71 -11.71 -31.98 18.33
C ASP A 71 -10.94 -30.65 18.14
N ILE A 72 -11.47 -29.71 17.36
CA ILE A 72 -10.82 -28.41 17.12
C ILE A 72 -10.94 -27.54 18.38
N PRO A 73 -9.82 -27.08 18.98
CA PRO A 73 -9.82 -26.24 20.17
C PRO A 73 -10.07 -24.77 19.79
N TRP A 74 -11.32 -24.43 19.53
CA TRP A 74 -11.70 -23.07 19.12
C TRP A 74 -11.38 -22.02 20.18
N GLU A 75 -10.73 -20.94 19.73
CA GLU A 75 -10.45 -19.75 20.51
C GLU A 75 -11.30 -18.59 20.01
N THR A 76 -11.90 -17.85 20.94
CA THR A 76 -12.58 -16.60 20.68
C THR A 76 -11.82 -15.46 21.35
N GLU A 77 -11.68 -14.34 20.68
CA GLU A 77 -11.06 -13.14 21.23
C GLU A 77 -12.15 -12.08 21.39
N ASP A 78 -12.96 -12.20 22.43
CA ASP A 78 -14.10 -11.32 22.67
C ASP A 78 -13.74 -10.09 23.51
N VAL A 79 -12.55 -10.08 24.11
CA VAL A 79 -12.10 -9.00 25.01
C VAL A 79 -10.96 -8.24 24.38
N PHE A 80 -11.25 -7.09 23.82
CA PHE A 80 -10.28 -6.14 23.29
C PHE A 80 -10.76 -4.70 23.53
N PRO A 81 -9.86 -3.70 23.52
CA PRO A 81 -10.23 -2.30 23.62
C PRO A 81 -11.21 -1.89 22.52
N GLN A 82 -12.05 -0.93 22.81
CA GLN A 82 -13.03 -0.45 21.85
C GLN A 82 -12.35 0.30 20.69
N ILE A 83 -12.77 0.01 19.48
CA ILE A 83 -12.36 0.72 18.27
C ILE A 83 -13.33 1.86 17.98
N GLY A 84 -12.81 3.07 17.77
CA GLY A 84 -13.61 4.28 17.58
C GLY A 84 -14.06 4.91 18.88
N SER A 85 -14.92 5.92 18.82
CA SER A 85 -15.39 6.70 19.97
C SER A 85 -16.83 6.35 20.35
N PRO A 86 -17.14 6.13 21.65
CA PRO A 86 -18.52 5.99 22.12
C PRO A 86 -19.38 7.23 21.85
N LEU A 87 -18.76 8.37 21.60
CA LEU A 87 -19.43 9.63 21.25
C LEU A 87 -19.81 9.69 19.76
N ALA A 88 -19.32 8.73 18.97
CA ALA A 88 -19.59 8.72 17.53
C ALA A 88 -21.08 8.49 17.25
N THR A 89 -21.64 9.37 16.43
CA THR A 89 -23.01 9.28 15.93
C THR A 89 -23.02 8.79 14.48
N LYS A 90 -24.03 8.02 14.11
CA LYS A 90 -24.27 7.63 12.72
C LYS A 90 -24.99 8.75 12.00
N GLY A 91 -24.59 9.05 10.78
CA GLY A 91 -25.29 10.01 9.94
C GLY A 91 -24.39 10.92 9.10
N GLY A 92 -25.02 11.66 8.20
CA GLY A 92 -24.38 12.70 7.42
C GLY A 92 -23.56 12.23 6.21
N THR A 93 -23.03 13.21 5.49
CA THR A 93 -22.18 13.01 4.32
C THR A 93 -20.80 13.58 4.59
N LEU A 94 -19.78 12.72 4.54
CA LEU A 94 -18.37 13.12 4.65
C LEU A 94 -17.80 13.35 3.25
N ARG A 95 -17.29 14.57 2.99
CA ARG A 95 -16.77 15.00 1.69
C ARG A 95 -15.25 15.07 1.72
N LEU A 96 -14.60 14.22 0.96
CA LEU A 96 -13.15 14.07 0.90
C LEU A 96 -12.59 14.40 -0.48
N SER A 97 -11.36 14.90 -0.53
CA SER A 97 -10.62 15.08 -1.79
C SER A 97 -9.78 13.83 -2.11
N ASN A 98 -9.65 13.55 -3.40
CA ASN A 98 -8.67 12.64 -3.96
C ASN A 98 -7.90 13.40 -5.04
N VAL A 99 -6.68 13.82 -4.73
CA VAL A 99 -5.82 14.49 -5.69
C VAL A 99 -5.11 13.42 -6.52
N GLY A 100 -5.46 13.35 -7.80
CA GLY A 100 -4.92 12.36 -8.72
C GLY A 100 -5.93 11.87 -9.77
N PRO A 101 -5.53 10.89 -10.57
CA PRO A 101 -6.37 10.42 -11.68
C PRO A 101 -7.59 9.65 -11.16
N PHE A 102 -8.70 9.83 -11.88
CA PHE A 102 -9.91 9.04 -11.65
C PHE A 102 -9.66 7.56 -12.03
N PRO A 103 -10.20 6.58 -11.28
CA PRO A 103 -10.02 5.16 -11.57
C PRO A 103 -10.47 4.79 -12.98
N ALA A 104 -9.61 4.11 -13.72
CA ALA A 104 -9.91 3.71 -15.11
C ALA A 104 -10.99 2.63 -15.20
N ASN A 105 -11.10 1.76 -14.19
CA ASN A 105 -12.02 0.63 -14.12
C ASN A 105 -12.42 0.31 -12.67
N PHE A 106 -13.23 -0.73 -12.45
CA PHE A 106 -13.73 -1.19 -11.14
C PHE A 106 -13.29 -2.62 -10.81
N LEU A 107 -12.25 -3.13 -11.47
CA LEU A 107 -11.76 -4.48 -11.21
C LEU A 107 -11.29 -4.64 -9.76
N ALA A 108 -11.68 -5.74 -9.12
CA ALA A 108 -11.31 -6.04 -7.74
C ALA A 108 -9.90 -6.64 -7.61
N PHE A 109 -9.39 -7.28 -8.66
CA PHE A 109 -8.09 -7.96 -8.66
C PHE A 109 -7.50 -8.04 -10.08
N GLY A 110 -6.25 -8.47 -10.16
CA GLY A 110 -5.46 -8.52 -11.39
C GLY A 110 -4.68 -7.22 -11.65
N SER A 111 -3.66 -7.29 -12.51
CA SER A 111 -2.73 -6.17 -12.77
C SER A 111 -3.38 -4.83 -13.16
N PRO A 112 -4.50 -4.78 -13.90
CA PRO A 112 -5.16 -3.50 -14.22
C PRO A 112 -6.07 -2.94 -13.13
N ALA A 113 -6.24 -3.63 -11.99
CA ALA A 113 -7.12 -3.16 -10.91
C ALA A 113 -6.63 -1.82 -10.35
N PRO A 114 -7.51 -0.80 -10.20
CA PRO A 114 -7.09 0.52 -9.75
C PRO A 114 -6.86 0.54 -8.25
N GLN A 115 -5.76 1.15 -7.84
CA GLN A 115 -5.39 1.28 -6.44
C GLN A 115 -6.47 1.97 -5.60
N PHE A 116 -7.20 2.96 -6.15
CA PHE A 116 -8.27 3.63 -5.45
C PHE A 116 -9.30 2.65 -4.86
N PHE A 117 -9.83 1.75 -5.67
CA PHE A 117 -10.80 0.76 -5.19
C PHE A 117 -10.17 -0.27 -4.28
N HIS A 118 -8.92 -0.64 -4.53
CA HIS A 118 -8.18 -1.55 -3.68
C HIS A 118 -8.13 -1.02 -2.25
N TYR A 119 -7.63 0.20 -2.06
CA TYR A 119 -7.52 0.81 -0.75
C TYR A 119 -8.87 1.22 -0.15
N ASN A 120 -9.75 1.87 -0.91
CA ASN A 120 -10.93 2.51 -0.34
C ASN A 120 -12.15 1.59 -0.27
N LEU A 121 -12.18 0.49 -0.99
CA LEU A 121 -13.32 -0.43 -0.96
C LEU A 121 -12.92 -1.85 -0.55
N PHE A 122 -11.89 -2.43 -1.16
CA PHE A 122 -11.59 -3.85 -0.97
C PHE A 122 -10.64 -4.14 0.19
N GLU A 123 -9.78 -3.22 0.60
CA GLU A 123 -8.87 -3.43 1.73
C GLU A 123 -9.39 -2.84 3.04
N ARG A 124 -10.10 -1.71 2.99
CA ARG A 124 -10.51 -0.97 4.18
C ARG A 124 -11.97 -1.15 4.56
N VAL A 125 -12.83 -1.34 3.58
CA VAL A 125 -14.26 -1.52 3.80
C VAL A 125 -14.64 -2.98 3.83
N ASP A 126 -13.97 -3.82 3.05
CA ASP A 126 -14.17 -5.26 3.09
C ASP A 126 -13.55 -5.85 4.36
N VAL A 127 -14.23 -6.81 4.96
CA VAL A 127 -13.79 -7.38 6.25
C VAL A 127 -12.91 -8.61 5.98
N PRO A 128 -11.67 -8.67 6.49
CA PRO A 128 -10.84 -9.87 6.37
C PRO A 128 -11.28 -10.98 7.35
N LEU A 129 -10.72 -12.18 7.22
CA LEU A 129 -11.01 -13.31 8.11
C LEU A 129 -10.79 -12.95 9.58
N VAL A 130 -9.65 -12.37 9.90
CA VAL A 130 -9.30 -11.78 11.19
C VAL A 130 -8.65 -10.43 10.95
N ARG A 131 -8.64 -9.57 11.96
CA ARG A 131 -8.09 -8.21 11.88
C ARG A 131 -7.03 -8.00 12.95
N GLU A 132 -6.17 -7.06 12.75
CA GLU A 132 -5.33 -6.51 13.80
C GLU A 132 -6.05 -5.35 14.48
N HIS A 133 -6.08 -5.32 15.81
CA HIS A 133 -6.63 -4.19 16.55
C HIS A 133 -5.72 -2.96 16.34
N PRO A 134 -6.26 -1.80 15.90
CA PRO A 134 -5.44 -0.67 15.48
C PRO A 134 -4.54 -0.10 16.58
N ASP A 135 -4.94 -0.18 17.85
CA ASP A 135 -4.15 0.39 18.95
C ASP A 135 -3.25 -0.64 19.63
N THR A 136 -3.66 -1.91 19.73
CA THR A 136 -2.94 -2.93 20.51
C THR A 136 -2.14 -3.92 19.67
N GLY A 137 -2.45 -4.07 18.38
CA GLY A 137 -1.88 -5.12 17.53
C GLY A 137 -2.41 -6.53 17.80
N GLN A 138 -3.40 -6.66 18.70
CA GLN A 138 -4.05 -7.93 19.03
C GLN A 138 -4.83 -8.46 17.81
N THR A 139 -4.75 -9.76 17.55
CA THR A 139 -5.58 -10.39 16.51
C THR A 139 -7.02 -10.52 17.00
N ILE A 140 -7.95 -9.85 16.36
CA ILE A 140 -9.39 -9.79 16.72
C ILE A 140 -10.26 -10.38 15.62
N PRO A 141 -11.52 -10.76 15.90
CA PRO A 141 -12.46 -11.27 14.92
C PRO A 141 -12.67 -10.34 13.72
N GLY A 142 -12.88 -10.96 12.56
CA GLY A 142 -13.34 -10.36 11.32
C GLY A 142 -14.53 -11.12 10.76
N LEU A 143 -14.39 -11.72 9.56
CA LEU A 143 -15.39 -12.65 9.00
C LEU A 143 -15.45 -13.96 9.80
N ALA A 144 -14.32 -14.37 10.41
CA ALA A 144 -14.29 -15.50 11.33
C ALA A 144 -14.57 -15.03 12.77
N GLU A 145 -15.49 -15.69 13.45
CA GLU A 145 -15.81 -15.48 14.86
C GLU A 145 -14.83 -16.22 15.80
N CYS A 146 -14.28 -17.35 15.34
CA CYS A 146 -13.34 -18.18 16.07
C CYS A 146 -12.17 -18.56 15.20
N ARG A 147 -11.03 -18.81 15.84
CA ARG A 147 -9.83 -19.37 15.20
C ARG A 147 -9.24 -20.50 16.07
N ALA A 148 -8.40 -21.33 15.48
CA ALA A 148 -7.63 -22.33 16.22
C ALA A 148 -6.34 -22.66 15.48
N LEU A 149 -5.31 -23.03 16.26
CA LEU A 149 -4.14 -23.73 15.76
C LEU A 149 -4.28 -25.20 16.15
N HIS A 150 -4.50 -26.08 15.15
CA HIS A 150 -4.73 -27.49 15.42
C HIS A 150 -4.12 -28.37 14.34
N LYS A 151 -3.39 -29.42 14.74
CA LYS A 151 -2.73 -30.38 13.85
C LYS A 151 -1.93 -29.75 12.70
N GLY A 152 -1.19 -28.68 12.99
CA GLY A 152 -0.35 -28.01 12.00
C GLY A 152 -1.12 -27.19 10.96
N MET A 153 -2.35 -26.80 11.26
CA MET A 153 -3.19 -25.96 10.40
C MET A 153 -3.79 -24.79 11.18
N LEU A 154 -4.03 -23.70 10.48
CA LEU A 154 -4.78 -22.54 10.95
C LEU A 154 -6.25 -22.74 10.61
N TRP A 155 -7.10 -22.76 11.63
CA TRP A 155 -8.53 -22.98 11.48
C TRP A 155 -9.29 -21.67 11.70
N PHE A 156 -10.32 -21.46 10.89
CA PHE A 156 -11.21 -20.30 10.95
C PHE A 156 -12.65 -20.78 10.89
N LYS A 157 -13.48 -20.33 11.83
CA LYS A 157 -14.92 -20.56 11.83
C LYS A 157 -15.62 -19.26 11.48
N LEU A 158 -16.28 -19.22 10.34
CA LEU A 158 -16.98 -18.02 9.86
C LEU A 158 -18.20 -17.71 10.73
N ASN A 159 -18.43 -16.43 10.94
CA ASN A 159 -19.65 -15.96 11.60
C ASN A 159 -20.86 -16.21 10.66
N PRO A 160 -21.88 -16.97 11.09
CA PRO A 160 -22.99 -17.36 10.22
C PRO A 160 -23.91 -16.20 9.81
N THR A 161 -23.76 -15.05 10.44
CA THR A 161 -24.54 -13.85 10.11
C THR A 161 -23.95 -13.05 8.95
N VAL A 162 -22.73 -13.37 8.53
CA VAL A 162 -22.04 -12.63 7.45
C VAL A 162 -22.83 -12.69 6.15
N ARG A 163 -23.01 -11.51 5.58
CA ARG A 163 -23.65 -11.32 4.26
C ARG A 163 -22.81 -10.40 3.39
N TYR A 164 -22.81 -10.66 2.12
CA TYR A 164 -22.37 -9.69 1.13
C TYR A 164 -23.33 -8.50 1.05
N SER A 165 -22.89 -7.41 0.51
CA SER A 165 -23.69 -6.18 0.34
C SER A 165 -24.94 -6.36 -0.52
N ASN A 166 -25.02 -7.43 -1.34
CA ASN A 166 -26.20 -7.83 -2.09
C ASN A 166 -27.17 -8.73 -1.29
N GLY A 167 -26.92 -8.96 0.01
CA GLY A 167 -27.75 -9.76 0.91
C GLY A 167 -27.52 -11.28 0.86
N ARG A 168 -26.63 -11.79 -0.02
CA ARG A 168 -26.30 -13.22 -0.08
C ARG A 168 -25.39 -13.63 1.09
N PRO A 169 -25.55 -14.84 1.66
CA PRO A 169 -24.69 -15.33 2.72
C PRO A 169 -23.27 -15.60 2.19
N LEU A 170 -22.26 -15.35 3.04
CA LEU A 170 -20.91 -15.79 2.81
C LEU A 170 -20.77 -17.27 3.17
N ARG A 171 -20.03 -18.02 2.34
CA ARG A 171 -19.71 -19.43 2.59
C ARG A 171 -18.19 -19.64 2.52
N ALA A 172 -17.71 -20.66 3.19
CA ALA A 172 -16.28 -21.00 3.21
C ALA A 172 -15.70 -21.26 1.82
N ALA A 173 -16.47 -21.90 0.92
CA ALA A 173 -16.05 -22.15 -0.45
C ALA A 173 -15.93 -20.87 -1.32
N ASP A 174 -16.47 -19.72 -0.89
CA ASP A 174 -16.30 -18.44 -1.58
C ASP A 174 -14.82 -17.96 -1.52
N PHE A 175 -14.07 -18.38 -0.50
CA PHE A 175 -12.62 -18.13 -0.43
C PHE A 175 -11.84 -18.97 -1.44
N ALA A 176 -12.21 -20.24 -1.60
CA ALA A 176 -11.63 -21.09 -2.62
C ALA A 176 -11.89 -20.55 -4.03
N LEU A 177 -13.12 -20.07 -4.28
CA LEU A 177 -13.48 -19.39 -5.52
C LEU A 177 -12.61 -18.13 -5.70
N GLY A 178 -12.50 -17.28 -4.68
CA GLY A 178 -11.72 -16.05 -4.73
C GLY A 178 -10.25 -16.27 -5.11
N VAL A 179 -9.62 -17.29 -4.54
CA VAL A 179 -8.24 -17.68 -4.88
C VAL A 179 -8.15 -18.21 -6.31
N SER A 180 -9.08 -19.07 -6.72
CA SER A 180 -9.11 -19.64 -8.08
C SER A 180 -9.25 -18.55 -9.16
N LEU A 181 -10.14 -17.58 -8.95
CA LEU A 181 -10.33 -16.48 -9.89
C LEU A 181 -9.10 -15.58 -10.00
N ARG A 182 -8.42 -15.31 -8.87
CA ARG A 182 -7.18 -14.51 -8.83
C ARG A 182 -6.04 -15.19 -9.57
N GLU A 183 -5.84 -16.49 -9.35
CA GLU A 183 -4.80 -17.27 -10.03
C GLU A 183 -4.98 -17.25 -11.55
N GLN A 184 -6.21 -17.33 -12.05
CA GLN A 184 -6.52 -17.29 -13.48
C GLN A 184 -6.14 -15.97 -14.16
N VAL A 185 -5.97 -14.88 -13.40
CA VAL A 185 -5.49 -13.58 -13.90
C VAL A 185 -4.05 -13.26 -13.49
N GLY A 186 -3.32 -14.27 -13.01
CA GLY A 186 -1.90 -14.17 -12.65
C GLY A 186 -1.61 -13.62 -11.25
N ASP A 187 -2.63 -13.45 -10.39
CA ASP A 187 -2.44 -13.10 -8.98
C ASP A 187 -2.26 -14.37 -8.15
N THR A 188 -1.02 -14.72 -7.86
CA THR A 188 -0.62 -15.91 -7.10
C THR A 188 -0.23 -15.63 -5.65
N ALA A 189 -0.53 -14.45 -5.12
CA ALA A 189 -0.11 -14.02 -3.78
C ALA A 189 -0.51 -15.02 -2.68
N ALA A 190 -1.71 -15.59 -2.74
CA ALA A 190 -2.15 -16.61 -1.80
C ALA A 190 -1.29 -17.87 -1.85
N GLY A 191 -0.90 -18.34 -3.04
CA GLY A 191 -0.07 -19.53 -3.23
C GLY A 191 1.37 -19.38 -2.73
N HIS A 192 1.88 -18.15 -2.58
CA HIS A 192 3.18 -17.93 -1.95
C HIS A 192 3.17 -18.18 -0.43
N LEU A 193 2.03 -17.96 0.22
CA LEU A 193 1.88 -18.13 1.67
C LEU A 193 1.19 -19.43 2.08
N ILE A 194 0.32 -19.98 1.23
CA ILE A 194 -0.56 -21.09 1.54
C ILE A 194 -0.15 -22.32 0.71
N GLU A 195 0.05 -23.44 1.38
CA GLU A 195 0.31 -24.74 0.76
C GLU A 195 -1.01 -25.47 0.46
N GLU A 196 -1.90 -25.54 1.45
CA GLU A 196 -3.19 -26.22 1.35
C GLU A 196 -4.30 -25.35 1.95
N LEU A 197 -5.45 -25.32 1.27
CA LEU A 197 -6.70 -24.74 1.75
C LEU A 197 -7.77 -25.84 1.79
N HIS A 198 -8.31 -26.11 2.98
CA HIS A 198 -9.39 -27.06 3.18
C HIS A 198 -10.66 -26.30 3.56
N VAL A 199 -11.73 -26.63 2.89
CA VAL A 199 -13.08 -26.07 3.11
C VAL A 199 -13.97 -27.16 3.70
N TYR A 200 -14.59 -26.91 4.85
CA TYR A 200 -15.47 -27.84 5.53
C TYR A 200 -16.88 -27.25 5.64
N GLY A 201 -17.83 -27.87 4.95
CA GLY A 201 -19.20 -27.39 4.88
C GLY A 201 -19.27 -25.92 4.44
N ASP A 202 -20.19 -25.17 5.03
CA ASP A 202 -20.42 -23.78 4.64
C ASP A 202 -19.61 -22.75 5.45
N ASN A 203 -19.01 -23.12 6.60
CA ASN A 203 -18.53 -22.11 7.53
C ASN A 203 -17.15 -22.36 8.16
N ILE A 204 -16.41 -23.39 7.74
CA ILE A 204 -15.08 -23.67 8.30
C ILE A 204 -14.03 -23.72 7.20
N LEU A 205 -12.89 -23.03 7.46
CA LEU A 205 -11.67 -23.08 6.66
C LEU A 205 -10.54 -23.62 7.51
N ALA A 206 -9.68 -24.45 6.91
CA ALA A 206 -8.39 -24.80 7.49
C ALA A 206 -7.29 -24.53 6.45
N VAL A 207 -6.21 -23.92 6.89
CA VAL A 207 -5.12 -23.46 6.05
C VAL A 207 -3.81 -24.03 6.55
N LYS A 208 -3.07 -24.72 5.69
CA LYS A 208 -1.69 -25.10 5.92
C LYS A 208 -0.77 -24.04 5.33
N PRO A 209 -0.09 -23.23 6.14
CA PRO A 209 0.82 -22.23 5.61
C PRO A 209 2.11 -22.91 5.10
N ARG A 210 2.74 -22.32 4.08
CA ARG A 210 4.07 -22.76 3.62
C ARG A 210 5.15 -22.44 4.66
N HIS A 211 5.00 -21.28 5.30
CA HIS A 211 5.90 -20.81 6.35
C HIS A 211 5.08 -20.29 7.53
N TRP A 212 5.55 -20.62 8.73
CA TRP A 212 4.84 -20.31 9.97
C TRP A 212 5.17 -18.92 10.50
N GLY A 213 5.39 -17.94 9.87
CA GLY A 213 5.74 -16.61 10.38
C GLY A 213 5.10 -16.24 11.73
N ALA A 214 5.55 -15.14 12.33
CA ALA A 214 5.13 -14.72 13.68
C ALA A 214 3.65 -14.27 13.79
N LEU A 215 3.02 -13.91 12.66
CA LEU A 215 1.61 -13.50 12.60
C LEU A 215 0.81 -14.35 11.59
N PRO A 216 0.74 -15.68 11.74
CA PRO A 216 0.25 -16.56 10.69
C PRO A 216 -1.23 -16.32 10.35
N PHE A 217 -2.09 -16.05 11.34
CA PHE A 217 -3.51 -15.76 11.11
C PHE A 217 -3.72 -14.46 10.34
N ILE A 218 -2.99 -13.40 10.68
CA ILE A 218 -3.08 -12.10 9.99
C ILE A 218 -2.51 -12.21 8.57
N SER A 219 -1.38 -12.90 8.39
CA SER A 219 -0.76 -13.08 7.07
C SER A 219 -1.68 -13.85 6.11
N VAL A 220 -2.32 -14.92 6.57
CA VAL A 220 -3.30 -15.67 5.78
C VAL A 220 -4.54 -14.82 5.48
N ALA A 221 -5.07 -14.09 6.49
CA ALA A 221 -6.23 -13.22 6.30
C ALA A 221 -5.97 -12.07 5.30
N ALA A 222 -4.73 -11.63 5.14
CA ALA A 222 -4.37 -10.60 4.17
C ALA A 222 -4.52 -11.06 2.72
N VAL A 223 -4.31 -12.33 2.43
CA VAL A 223 -4.34 -12.88 1.06
C VAL A 223 -5.59 -13.68 0.71
N LEU A 224 -6.30 -14.22 1.71
CA LEU A 224 -7.56 -14.93 1.49
C LEU A 224 -8.72 -13.95 1.43
N ARG A 225 -9.26 -13.74 0.25
CA ARG A 225 -10.42 -12.89 0.00
C ARG A 225 -11.53 -13.70 -0.66
N PRO A 226 -12.77 -13.61 -0.17
CA PRO A 226 -13.88 -14.34 -0.77
C PRO A 226 -14.34 -13.67 -2.06
N ALA A 227 -14.96 -14.44 -2.94
CA ALA A 227 -15.65 -13.96 -4.15
C ALA A 227 -17.11 -14.39 -4.15
N GLU A 228 -18.03 -13.48 -4.39
CA GLU A 228 -19.46 -13.79 -4.47
C GLU A 228 -19.78 -14.56 -5.77
N PRO A 229 -20.23 -15.82 -5.69
CA PRO A 229 -20.33 -16.70 -6.86
C PRO A 229 -21.29 -16.18 -7.94
N GLY A 230 -22.40 -15.55 -7.54
CA GLY A 230 -23.39 -15.04 -8.48
C GLY A 230 -22.88 -13.85 -9.30
N PHE A 231 -22.02 -13.02 -8.70
CA PHE A 231 -21.40 -11.92 -9.42
C PHE A 231 -20.39 -12.44 -10.46
N TYR A 232 -19.60 -13.43 -10.09
CA TYR A 232 -18.56 -14.00 -10.95
C TYR A 232 -19.03 -15.19 -11.80
N ALA A 233 -20.33 -15.45 -11.90
CA ALA A 233 -20.88 -16.56 -12.68
C ALA A 233 -20.51 -16.55 -14.18
N GLU A 234 -20.20 -15.37 -14.73
CA GLU A 234 -19.77 -15.19 -16.12
C GLU A 234 -18.25 -14.97 -16.26
N PHE A 235 -17.45 -15.33 -15.25
CA PHE A 235 -16.02 -15.14 -15.29
C PHE A 235 -15.36 -16.02 -16.35
N GLY A 236 -14.41 -15.44 -17.11
CA GLY A 236 -13.70 -16.13 -18.18
C GLY A 236 -12.50 -15.32 -18.68
N SER A 237 -11.95 -15.72 -19.83
CA SER A 237 -10.78 -15.06 -20.43
C SER A 237 -11.00 -13.57 -20.78
N ASP A 238 -12.26 -13.15 -20.88
CA ASP A 238 -12.67 -11.76 -21.11
C ASP A 238 -12.94 -10.97 -19.82
N TYR A 239 -12.45 -11.45 -18.65
CA TYR A 239 -12.69 -10.85 -17.34
C TYR A 239 -12.49 -9.34 -17.33
N GLN A 240 -11.37 -8.85 -17.86
CA GLN A 240 -11.07 -7.42 -17.83
C GLN A 240 -12.12 -6.58 -18.56
N GLN A 241 -12.57 -7.02 -19.74
CA GLN A 241 -13.56 -6.30 -20.53
C GLN A 241 -14.96 -6.40 -19.91
N ARG A 242 -15.33 -7.59 -19.42
CA ARG A 242 -16.64 -7.88 -18.86
C ARG A 242 -16.89 -7.21 -17.53
N TYR A 243 -15.88 -7.16 -16.65
CA TYR A 243 -16.01 -6.70 -15.27
C TYR A 243 -15.48 -5.27 -15.04
N GLN A 244 -14.78 -4.64 -15.97
CA GLN A 244 -14.17 -3.32 -15.79
C GLN A 244 -15.15 -2.20 -15.35
N ASN A 245 -16.44 -2.37 -15.57
CA ASN A 245 -17.50 -1.42 -15.20
C ASN A 245 -18.51 -2.03 -14.21
N ARG A 246 -18.22 -3.20 -13.63
CA ARG A 246 -19.05 -3.87 -12.63
C ARG A 246 -18.39 -3.75 -11.26
N ILE A 247 -19.18 -3.47 -10.24
CA ILE A 247 -18.71 -3.34 -8.86
C ILE A 247 -19.12 -4.61 -8.12
N PRO A 248 -18.15 -5.38 -7.60
CA PRO A 248 -18.44 -6.61 -6.88
C PRO A 248 -19.11 -6.34 -5.54
N PRO A 249 -19.98 -7.23 -5.07
CA PRO A 249 -20.48 -7.21 -3.71
C PRO A 249 -19.33 -7.43 -2.73
N THR A 250 -19.32 -6.67 -1.62
CA THR A 250 -18.33 -6.75 -0.54
C THR A 250 -19.00 -7.22 0.76
N THR A 251 -18.20 -7.64 1.73
CA THR A 251 -18.67 -7.98 3.08
C THR A 251 -18.65 -6.79 4.02
N GLY A 252 -18.20 -5.63 3.56
CA GLY A 252 -17.99 -4.41 4.33
C GLY A 252 -19.23 -3.54 4.50
N ALA A 253 -19.03 -2.44 5.23
CA ALA A 253 -20.10 -1.52 5.61
C ALA A 253 -20.59 -0.60 4.49
N TYR A 254 -19.75 -0.37 3.46
CA TYR A 254 -20.07 0.56 2.38
C TYR A 254 -20.18 -0.16 1.04
N THR A 255 -21.02 0.41 0.19
CA THR A 255 -21.15 0.03 -1.23
C THR A 255 -20.92 1.26 -2.10
N VAL A 256 -20.47 1.05 -3.33
CA VAL A 256 -20.37 2.15 -4.31
C VAL A 256 -21.78 2.60 -4.72
N GLY A 257 -22.06 3.87 -4.49
CA GLY A 257 -23.32 4.51 -4.90
C GLY A 257 -23.19 5.18 -6.26
N LYS A 258 -23.07 6.51 -6.26
CA LYS A 258 -22.97 7.32 -7.47
C LYS A 258 -21.54 7.35 -8.02
N VAL A 259 -21.42 7.16 -9.33
CA VAL A 259 -20.15 7.34 -10.05
C VAL A 259 -20.34 8.41 -11.13
N GLN A 260 -19.60 9.51 -10.99
CA GLN A 260 -19.47 10.56 -12.01
C GLN A 260 -18.02 10.52 -12.52
N ARG A 261 -17.81 9.94 -13.70
CA ARG A 261 -16.48 9.76 -14.27
C ARG A 261 -15.67 11.06 -14.28
N GLY A 262 -14.42 10.97 -13.84
CA GLY A 262 -13.49 12.09 -13.72
C GLY A 262 -13.77 13.05 -12.57
N ARG A 263 -14.82 12.85 -11.76
CA ARG A 263 -15.25 13.86 -10.79
C ARG A 263 -15.56 13.32 -9.39
N LEU A 264 -16.39 12.28 -9.27
CA LEU A 264 -16.96 11.88 -7.98
C LEU A 264 -17.25 10.39 -7.95
N ILE A 265 -16.90 9.76 -6.83
CA ILE A 265 -17.37 8.44 -6.42
C ILE A 265 -17.96 8.57 -5.03
N THR A 266 -19.15 8.01 -4.79
CA THR A 266 -19.73 7.95 -3.45
C THR A 266 -19.71 6.53 -2.93
N LEU A 267 -19.42 6.40 -1.63
CA LEU A 267 -19.62 5.18 -0.86
C LEU A 267 -20.83 5.40 0.04
N VAL A 268 -21.81 4.50 -0.04
CA VAL A 268 -23.06 4.59 0.73
C VAL A 268 -23.07 3.49 1.76
N ARG A 269 -23.37 3.83 3.02
CA ARG A 269 -23.43 2.85 4.09
C ARG A 269 -24.57 1.87 3.88
N ASN A 270 -24.30 0.61 4.13
CA ASN A 270 -25.28 -0.46 4.15
C ASN A 270 -25.88 -0.57 5.57
N ASP A 271 -27.08 -0.03 5.78
CA ASP A 271 -27.75 -0.08 7.10
C ASP A 271 -28.12 -1.50 7.55
N SER A 272 -28.12 -2.47 6.61
CA SER A 272 -28.30 -3.90 6.89
C SER A 272 -26.98 -4.64 7.10
N TRP A 273 -25.86 -3.93 7.24
CA TRP A 273 -24.56 -4.55 7.41
C TRP A 273 -24.52 -5.46 8.64
N TRP A 274 -24.06 -6.68 8.44
CA TRP A 274 -24.06 -7.76 9.42
C TRP A 274 -23.26 -7.46 10.69
N ALA A 275 -22.20 -6.65 10.59
CA ALA A 275 -21.27 -6.39 11.70
C ALA A 275 -21.57 -5.10 12.49
N LYS A 276 -22.58 -4.32 12.13
CA LYS A 276 -22.81 -2.97 12.69
C LYS A 276 -22.94 -2.90 14.21
N GLU A 277 -23.38 -3.99 14.86
CA GLU A 277 -23.56 -4.05 16.32
C GLU A 277 -22.43 -4.80 17.04
N LEU A 278 -21.50 -5.41 16.31
CA LEU A 278 -20.39 -6.14 16.91
C LEU A 278 -19.38 -5.19 17.55
N ALA A 279 -18.77 -5.62 18.66
CA ALA A 279 -17.88 -4.80 19.49
C ALA A 279 -16.78 -4.08 18.71
N GLY A 280 -16.13 -4.75 17.78
CA GLY A 280 -15.05 -4.17 16.95
C GLY A 280 -15.52 -3.25 15.82
N PHE A 281 -16.84 -3.02 15.63
CA PHE A 281 -17.39 -2.29 14.49
C PHE A 281 -18.42 -1.21 14.86
N ARG A 282 -19.03 -1.30 16.03
CA ARG A 282 -20.15 -0.44 16.46
C ARG A 282 -19.90 1.06 16.26
N TYR A 283 -18.71 1.54 16.56
CA TYR A 283 -18.36 2.96 16.48
C TYR A 283 -17.49 3.30 15.26
N THR A 284 -17.53 2.45 14.24
CA THR A 284 -16.87 2.68 12.96
C THR A 284 -17.91 2.83 11.85
N CYS A 285 -17.50 3.30 10.67
CA CYS A 285 -18.38 3.47 9.51
C CYS A 285 -19.59 4.38 9.83
N ASN A 286 -19.31 5.57 10.39
CA ASN A 286 -20.33 6.42 10.97
C ASN A 286 -21.08 7.28 9.93
N ALA A 287 -20.43 7.77 8.88
CA ALA A 287 -21.09 8.57 7.83
C ALA A 287 -22.09 7.72 7.02
N ASP A 288 -23.25 8.27 6.66
CA ASP A 288 -24.21 7.61 5.76
C ASP A 288 -23.66 7.53 4.33
N CYS A 289 -22.90 8.55 3.94
CA CYS A 289 -22.29 8.67 2.64
C CYS A 289 -20.87 9.25 2.75
N ILE A 290 -19.94 8.71 2.00
CA ILE A 290 -18.61 9.29 1.81
C ILE A 290 -18.51 9.71 0.34
N GLU A 291 -18.26 10.99 0.10
CA GLU A 291 -18.04 11.55 -1.23
C GLU A 291 -16.54 11.71 -1.48
N HIS A 292 -16.02 11.01 -2.47
CA HIS A 292 -14.64 11.15 -2.94
C HIS A 292 -14.62 12.06 -4.17
N HIS A 293 -14.18 13.30 -3.99
CA HIS A 293 -14.04 14.29 -5.06
C HIS A 293 -12.67 14.17 -5.71
N PHE A 294 -12.61 13.82 -6.99
CA PHE A 294 -11.36 13.71 -7.74
C PHE A 294 -10.95 15.07 -8.29
N LEU A 295 -9.74 15.50 -7.96
CA LEU A 295 -9.21 16.83 -8.24
C LEU A 295 -7.83 16.73 -8.89
N THR A 296 -7.45 17.75 -9.64
CA THR A 296 -6.18 17.77 -10.38
C THR A 296 -4.98 18.12 -9.51
N ASP A 297 -5.19 18.94 -8.47
CA ASP A 297 -4.11 19.43 -7.60
C ASP A 297 -4.62 19.78 -6.19
N GLU A 298 -3.67 19.92 -5.26
CA GLU A 298 -3.96 20.26 -3.86
C GLU A 298 -4.50 21.67 -3.68
N ALA A 299 -4.13 22.63 -4.52
CA ALA A 299 -4.61 24.00 -4.40
C ALA A 299 -6.11 24.08 -4.68
N GLN A 300 -6.59 23.33 -5.68
CA GLN A 300 -8.03 23.20 -5.95
C GLN A 300 -8.76 22.55 -4.76
N ALA A 301 -8.17 21.52 -4.15
CA ALA A 301 -8.75 20.88 -2.98
C ALA A 301 -8.87 21.86 -1.81
N TRP A 302 -7.84 22.65 -1.57
CA TRP A 302 -7.84 23.68 -0.52
C TRP A 302 -8.91 24.74 -0.74
N GLU A 303 -9.03 25.25 -1.96
CA GLU A 303 -10.10 26.20 -2.34
C GLU A 303 -11.50 25.63 -2.09
N MET A 304 -11.72 24.37 -2.45
CA MET A 304 -13.00 23.69 -2.20
C MET A 304 -13.27 23.53 -0.70
N PHE A 305 -12.24 23.19 0.08
CA PHE A 305 -12.31 23.08 1.53
C PHE A 305 -12.69 24.43 2.18
N LEU A 306 -11.99 25.52 1.84
CA LEU A 306 -12.30 26.86 2.34
C LEU A 306 -13.74 27.29 2.05
N ARG A 307 -14.31 26.84 0.93
CA ARG A 307 -15.71 27.11 0.56
C ARG A 307 -16.73 26.15 1.18
N GLY A 308 -16.31 25.26 2.08
CA GLY A 308 -17.18 24.27 2.74
C GLY A 308 -17.71 23.19 1.78
N LYS A 309 -17.03 22.95 0.66
CA LYS A 309 -17.37 21.87 -0.30
C LYS A 309 -16.68 20.55 0.02
N LEU A 310 -15.66 20.58 0.86
CA LEU A 310 -14.99 19.45 1.46
C LEU A 310 -15.05 19.62 2.98
N ASP A 311 -15.09 18.52 3.70
CA ASP A 311 -15.20 18.52 5.17
C ASP A 311 -13.82 18.46 5.84
N THR A 312 -12.86 17.87 5.13
CA THR A 312 -11.47 17.78 5.58
C THR A 312 -10.50 18.11 4.44
N MET A 313 -9.33 18.60 4.82
CA MET A 313 -8.19 18.73 3.92
C MET A 313 -6.96 18.18 4.63
N GLN A 314 -6.24 17.31 3.96
CA GLN A 314 -5.01 16.75 4.47
C GLN A 314 -3.88 16.92 3.48
N THR A 315 -2.67 17.08 3.99
CA THR A 315 -1.47 17.09 3.17
C THR A 315 -0.28 16.56 3.94
N ARG A 316 0.61 15.89 3.23
CA ARG A 316 1.97 15.54 3.69
C ARG A 316 3.00 16.57 3.21
N ASN A 317 2.59 17.51 2.37
CA ASN A 317 3.44 18.62 1.92
C ASN A 317 3.46 19.73 2.98
N ILE A 318 4.48 19.74 3.83
CA ILE A 318 4.57 20.69 4.94
C ILE A 318 4.68 22.14 4.49
N VAL A 319 5.27 22.40 3.32
CA VAL A 319 5.39 23.76 2.79
C VAL A 319 4.02 24.27 2.37
N ALA A 320 3.29 23.51 1.58
CA ALA A 320 1.91 23.83 1.20
C ALA A 320 1.01 23.96 2.44
N TRP A 321 1.19 23.08 3.44
CA TRP A 321 0.46 23.16 4.71
C TRP A 321 0.65 24.51 5.42
N GLN A 322 1.88 24.96 5.56
CA GLN A 322 2.17 26.25 6.20
C GLN A 322 1.59 27.45 5.42
N GLU A 323 1.64 27.40 4.09
CA GLU A 323 1.04 28.43 3.24
C GLU A 323 -0.50 28.45 3.37
N TYR A 324 -1.13 27.27 3.38
CA TYR A 324 -2.57 27.16 3.52
C TYR A 324 -3.06 27.64 4.88
N LEU A 325 -2.33 27.32 5.95
CA LEU A 325 -2.67 27.75 7.30
C LEU A 325 -2.62 29.26 7.51
N ASN A 326 -1.66 29.94 6.89
CA ASN A 326 -1.56 31.39 6.96
C ASN A 326 -2.78 32.12 6.35
N ASN A 327 -3.56 31.42 5.53
CA ASN A 327 -4.74 31.92 4.86
C ASN A 327 -6.05 31.26 5.35
N ALA A 328 -5.98 30.43 6.41
CA ALA A 328 -7.14 29.73 6.93
C ALA A 328 -8.02 30.63 7.81
N ASP A 329 -9.32 30.40 7.77
CA ASP A 329 -10.30 31.00 8.68
C ASP A 329 -10.10 30.44 10.10
N GLU A 330 -10.26 31.27 11.13
CA GLU A 330 -10.16 30.88 12.54
C GLU A 330 -11.11 29.75 12.95
N ARG A 331 -12.17 29.53 12.18
CA ARG A 331 -13.12 28.42 12.35
C ARG A 331 -12.59 27.06 11.91
N ILE A 332 -11.44 26.99 11.21
CA ILE A 332 -10.83 25.76 10.76
C ILE A 332 -9.99 25.17 11.89
N ILE A 333 -10.32 23.94 12.26
CA ILE A 333 -9.57 23.19 13.27
C ILE A 333 -8.42 22.46 12.58
N GLN A 334 -7.26 22.52 13.20
CA GLN A 334 -6.04 21.87 12.72
C GLN A 334 -5.63 20.78 13.68
N GLN A 335 -5.37 19.60 13.16
CA GLN A 335 -4.86 18.48 13.95
C GLN A 335 -3.66 17.85 13.25
N ARG A 336 -2.72 17.35 14.05
CA ARG A 336 -1.58 16.57 13.57
C ARG A 336 -1.63 15.19 14.21
N PHE A 337 -1.52 14.17 13.40
CA PHE A 337 -1.48 12.79 13.83
C PHE A 337 -0.13 12.16 13.47
N GLU A 338 0.36 11.31 14.35
CA GLU A 338 1.50 10.45 14.07
C GLU A 338 1.00 9.05 13.71
N LEU A 339 1.42 8.56 12.56
CA LEU A 339 1.05 7.24 12.08
C LEU A 339 2.10 6.22 12.50
N MET A 340 1.67 5.15 13.18
CA MET A 340 2.47 3.98 13.48
C MET A 340 2.12 2.86 12.48
N GLN A 341 2.55 3.06 11.24
CA GLN A 341 2.37 2.10 10.15
C GLN A 341 3.70 1.90 9.43
N PRO A 342 3.90 0.75 8.75
CA PRO A 342 5.09 0.56 7.92
C PRO A 342 5.26 1.71 6.93
N MET A 343 6.45 2.32 6.95
CA MET A 343 6.77 3.47 6.09
C MET A 343 7.54 3.03 4.85
N PRO A 344 7.29 3.66 3.68
CA PRO A 344 8.17 3.48 2.53
C PRO A 344 9.61 3.81 2.91
N PRO A 345 10.58 2.91 2.65
CA PRO A 345 11.98 3.12 3.00
C PRO A 345 12.65 4.05 1.98
N TYR A 346 12.24 5.32 1.96
CA TYR A 346 12.89 6.34 1.12
C TYR A 346 14.38 6.42 1.42
N GLY A 347 15.20 6.42 0.38
CA GLY A 347 16.64 6.56 0.55
C GLY A 347 17.45 6.32 -0.72
N ILE A 348 18.77 6.27 -0.56
CA ILE A 348 19.70 5.94 -1.65
C ILE A 348 20.10 4.47 -1.49
N ALA A 349 19.72 3.64 -2.44
CA ALA A 349 20.18 2.26 -2.55
C ALA A 349 21.51 2.22 -3.32
N LEU A 350 22.46 1.44 -2.81
CA LEU A 350 23.75 1.21 -3.42
C LEU A 350 23.81 -0.22 -3.97
N ASN A 351 24.14 -0.35 -5.25
CA ASN A 351 24.34 -1.65 -5.89
C ASN A 351 25.65 -2.27 -5.41
N ALA A 352 25.56 -3.28 -4.53
CA ALA A 352 26.74 -3.91 -3.93
C ALA A 352 27.60 -4.67 -4.94
N ALA A 353 27.02 -5.13 -6.05
CA ALA A 353 27.80 -5.80 -7.12
C ALA A 353 28.61 -4.80 -7.95
N ALA A 354 28.03 -3.65 -8.30
CA ALA A 354 28.70 -2.59 -9.05
C ALA A 354 29.71 -1.82 -8.19
N LEU A 355 29.39 -1.60 -6.91
CA LEU A 355 30.23 -0.92 -5.92
C LEU A 355 30.75 -1.96 -4.91
N SER A 356 31.56 -2.92 -5.38
CA SER A 356 31.93 -4.13 -4.59
C SER A 356 32.74 -3.83 -3.34
N ASP A 357 33.55 -2.75 -3.33
CA ASP A 357 34.35 -2.35 -2.16
C ASP A 357 33.47 -1.70 -1.07
N VAL A 358 33.42 -2.32 0.09
CA VAL A 358 32.63 -1.81 1.24
C VAL A 358 33.14 -0.46 1.74
N ASN A 359 34.45 -0.17 1.66
CA ASN A 359 35.00 1.11 2.04
C ASN A 359 34.56 2.22 1.09
N LEU A 360 34.48 1.91 -0.23
CA LEU A 360 33.89 2.85 -1.19
C LEU A 360 32.45 3.18 -0.81
N ARG A 361 31.62 2.17 -0.51
CA ARG A 361 30.24 2.38 -0.11
C ARG A 361 30.12 3.19 1.20
N ARG A 362 30.91 2.83 2.22
CA ARG A 362 30.98 3.60 3.48
C ARG A 362 31.37 5.05 3.27
N GLY A 363 32.34 5.29 2.41
CA GLY A 363 32.77 6.63 2.04
C GLY A 363 31.63 7.44 1.40
N LEU A 364 30.90 6.84 0.46
CA LEU A 364 29.76 7.47 -0.21
C LEU A 364 28.63 7.81 0.79
N LEU A 365 28.29 6.89 1.69
CA LEU A 365 27.23 7.13 2.68
C LEU A 365 27.60 8.25 3.68
N GLN A 366 28.90 8.44 3.96
CA GLN A 366 29.39 9.52 4.84
C GLN A 366 29.66 10.82 4.10
N ALA A 367 29.80 10.80 2.77
CA ALA A 367 30.01 11.98 1.95
C ALA A 367 28.70 12.69 1.57
N MET A 368 27.57 11.99 1.62
CA MET A 368 26.25 12.52 1.26
C MET A 368 25.52 13.08 2.49
N ASP A 369 25.34 14.41 2.56
CA ASP A 369 24.65 15.06 3.70
C ASP A 369 23.12 14.99 3.57
N MET A 370 22.57 13.83 3.89
CA MET A 370 21.13 13.60 3.93
C MET A 370 20.44 14.50 4.96
N GLN A 371 21.09 14.81 6.09
CA GLN A 371 20.52 15.65 7.13
C GLN A 371 20.32 17.10 6.65
N GLN A 372 21.32 17.67 5.97
CA GLN A 372 21.21 19.00 5.39
C GLN A 372 20.12 19.04 4.30
N ALA A 373 20.07 18.01 3.43
CA ALA A 373 19.06 17.93 2.41
C ALA A 373 17.64 17.91 2.99
N MET A 374 17.40 17.11 4.01
CA MET A 374 16.13 17.05 4.70
C MET A 374 15.76 18.38 5.39
N GLN A 375 16.73 19.04 6.03
CA GLN A 375 16.52 20.35 6.65
C GLN A 375 16.02 21.38 5.63
N ILE A 376 16.61 21.39 4.44
CA ILE A 376 16.24 22.33 3.37
C ILE A 376 14.87 21.96 2.77
N ILE A 377 14.65 20.68 2.43
CA ILE A 377 13.43 20.23 1.76
C ILE A 377 12.21 20.32 2.68
N PHE A 378 12.36 19.92 3.94
CA PHE A 378 11.26 19.81 4.90
C PHE A 378 11.27 20.87 6.00
N ARG A 379 12.19 21.85 5.94
CA ARG A 379 12.30 22.95 6.92
C ARG A 379 12.34 22.46 8.38
N GLY A 380 12.94 21.28 8.63
CA GLY A 380 13.05 20.67 9.95
C GLY A 380 11.84 19.87 10.41
N GLU A 381 10.79 19.75 9.59
CA GLU A 381 9.55 19.04 9.96
C GLU A 381 9.59 17.52 9.67
N ALA A 382 10.60 17.02 8.96
CA ALA A 382 10.78 15.60 8.71
C ALA A 382 11.92 15.03 9.57
N GLU A 383 11.73 13.80 10.00
CA GLU A 383 12.75 13.03 10.70
C GLU A 383 13.39 12.02 9.77
N ARG A 384 14.65 11.69 10.03
CA ARG A 384 15.35 10.66 9.27
C ARG A 384 14.78 9.29 9.59
N LEU A 385 14.59 8.46 8.57
CA LEU A 385 14.14 7.08 8.75
C LEU A 385 15.18 6.31 9.58
N PRO A 386 14.82 5.77 10.77
CA PRO A 386 15.80 5.18 11.66
C PRO A 386 16.29 3.80 11.24
N GLN A 387 15.45 3.04 10.55
CA GLN A 387 15.71 1.66 10.11
C GLN A 387 14.82 1.30 8.93
N PHE A 388 15.15 0.22 8.22
CA PHE A 388 14.39 -0.24 7.05
C PHE A 388 12.95 -0.65 7.43
N THR A 389 12.78 -1.26 8.59
CA THR A 389 11.49 -1.75 9.12
C THR A 389 10.76 -0.77 10.03
N TYR A 390 10.96 0.52 9.86
CA TYR A 390 10.25 1.50 10.68
C TYR A 390 8.73 1.43 10.47
N GLY A 391 7.99 1.54 11.57
CA GLY A 391 6.53 1.55 11.58
C GLY A 391 5.89 0.16 11.72
N TYR A 392 6.66 -0.91 11.62
CA TYR A 392 6.18 -2.24 12.03
C TYR A 392 6.14 -2.29 13.56
N ARG A 393 4.95 -2.28 14.13
CA ARG A 393 4.68 -2.09 15.58
C ARG A 393 5.58 -2.91 16.50
N HIS A 394 5.82 -4.17 16.14
CA HIS A 394 6.54 -5.12 16.98
C HIS A 394 8.04 -5.19 16.68
N LEU A 395 8.54 -4.41 15.72
CA LEU A 395 9.92 -4.51 15.23
C LEU A 395 10.76 -3.27 15.53
N CYS A 396 10.37 -2.48 16.55
CA CYS A 396 11.11 -1.29 16.96
C CYS A 396 12.44 -1.68 17.62
N HIS A 397 13.54 -1.30 17.01
CA HIS A 397 14.89 -1.44 17.54
C HIS A 397 15.74 -0.23 17.10
N SER A 398 16.92 -0.09 17.66
CA SER A 398 17.85 0.97 17.29
C SER A 398 18.92 0.44 16.37
N THR A 399 19.06 1.04 15.19
CA THR A 399 20.10 0.71 14.21
C THR A 399 21.07 1.89 14.08
N PRO A 400 22.39 1.68 14.05
CA PRO A 400 23.34 2.73 13.75
C PRO A 400 23.06 3.36 12.37
N GLN A 401 23.39 4.63 12.22
CA GLN A 401 23.20 5.36 10.97
C GLN A 401 24.46 6.05 10.51
N TYR A 402 24.72 6.01 9.21
CA TYR A 402 25.74 6.86 8.60
C TYR A 402 25.33 8.33 8.68
N ARG A 403 26.24 9.16 9.20
CA ARG A 403 26.10 10.61 9.24
C ARG A 403 27.15 11.24 8.35
N TYR A 404 26.84 12.40 7.82
CA TYR A 404 27.80 13.19 7.06
C TYR A 404 29.07 13.45 7.90
N ASN A 405 30.21 12.97 7.37
CA ASN A 405 31.51 13.12 8.00
C ASN A 405 32.60 13.17 6.90
N PRO A 406 32.97 14.36 6.44
CA PRO A 406 33.94 14.53 5.36
C PRO A 406 35.29 13.84 5.61
N GLN A 407 35.79 13.90 6.84
CA GLN A 407 37.07 13.28 7.17
C GLN A 407 37.01 11.76 7.07
N GLN A 408 35.98 11.17 7.64
CA GLN A 408 35.80 9.72 7.59
C GLN A 408 35.50 9.22 6.15
N ALA A 409 34.76 10.00 5.38
CA ALA A 409 34.50 9.70 3.98
C ALA A 409 35.81 9.63 3.18
N ARG A 410 36.70 10.61 3.33
CA ARG A 410 38.03 10.62 2.70
C ARG A 410 38.90 9.44 3.15
N ASN A 411 38.88 9.08 4.43
CA ASN A 411 39.60 7.92 4.93
C ASN A 411 39.11 6.63 4.27
N CYS A 412 37.78 6.49 4.12
CA CYS A 412 37.17 5.35 3.45
C CYS A 412 37.51 5.32 1.94
N PHE A 413 37.50 6.46 1.27
CA PHE A 413 37.91 6.56 -0.14
C PHE A 413 39.39 6.20 -0.35
N ALA A 414 40.26 6.66 0.56
CA ALA A 414 41.67 6.29 0.53
C ALA A 414 41.87 4.77 0.73
N ALA A 415 41.12 4.15 1.67
CA ALA A 415 41.12 2.71 1.87
C ALA A 415 40.60 1.92 0.63
N ALA A 416 39.71 2.54 -0.16
CA ALA A 416 39.22 2.00 -1.45
C ALA A 416 40.15 2.31 -2.64
N GLY A 417 41.34 2.92 -2.38
CA GLY A 417 42.36 3.23 -3.37
C GLY A 417 42.26 4.60 -4.05
N TYR A 418 41.31 5.47 -3.63
CA TYR A 418 41.15 6.82 -4.15
C TYR A 418 41.84 7.83 -3.21
N SER A 419 43.12 8.12 -3.45
CA SER A 419 43.95 8.93 -2.57
C SER A 419 44.56 10.17 -3.21
N ILE A 420 44.46 10.33 -4.52
CA ILE A 420 45.06 11.43 -5.28
C ILE A 420 43.97 12.44 -5.62
N ALA A 421 44.16 13.71 -5.23
CA ALA A 421 43.21 14.77 -5.60
C ALA A 421 43.45 15.23 -7.03
N GLY A 422 42.41 15.25 -7.85
CA GLY A 422 42.44 15.87 -9.17
C GLY A 422 42.48 17.41 -9.08
N ALA A 423 42.64 18.09 -10.20
CA ALA A 423 42.70 19.55 -10.27
C ALA A 423 41.38 20.23 -9.77
N ASP A 424 40.26 19.53 -9.83
CA ASP A 424 38.96 19.96 -9.39
C ASP A 424 38.57 19.45 -7.97
N GLY A 425 39.54 18.80 -7.28
CA GLY A 425 39.35 18.27 -5.95
C GLY A 425 38.71 16.89 -5.87
N ILE A 426 38.27 16.31 -6.99
CA ILE A 426 37.74 14.94 -7.03
C ILE A 426 38.88 13.93 -6.96
N LEU A 427 38.70 12.91 -6.11
CA LEU A 427 39.71 11.88 -5.89
C LEU A 427 39.81 10.92 -7.06
N GLN A 428 41.03 10.40 -7.25
CA GLN A 428 41.32 9.38 -8.26
C GLN A 428 42.31 8.35 -7.70
N ARG A 429 42.34 7.21 -8.34
CA ARG A 429 43.33 6.16 -8.11
C ARG A 429 44.67 6.49 -8.75
N PRO A 430 45.78 5.79 -8.41
CA PRO A 430 47.07 5.98 -9.07
C PRO A 430 47.07 5.75 -10.58
N ASP A 431 46.15 4.94 -11.11
CA ASP A 431 45.94 4.69 -12.53
C ASP A 431 45.14 5.80 -13.24
N GLY A 432 44.74 6.84 -12.54
CA GLY A 432 43.94 7.95 -13.06
C GLY A 432 42.43 7.71 -13.02
N THR A 433 41.96 6.55 -12.55
CA THR A 433 40.53 6.27 -12.43
C THR A 433 39.88 7.24 -11.44
N ARG A 434 38.98 8.08 -11.92
CA ARG A 434 38.28 9.12 -11.17
C ARG A 434 37.18 8.52 -10.28
N LEU A 435 37.01 9.04 -9.09
CA LEU A 435 35.89 8.70 -8.20
C LEU A 435 34.61 9.38 -8.69
N SER A 436 33.95 8.78 -9.67
CA SER A 436 32.73 9.28 -10.29
C SER A 436 31.64 8.20 -10.25
N ILE A 437 30.55 8.49 -9.56
CA ILE A 437 29.47 7.53 -9.25
C ILE A 437 28.14 8.09 -9.76
N ARG A 438 27.39 7.28 -10.54
CA ARG A 438 26.10 7.65 -11.09
C ARG A 438 25.00 7.43 -10.06
N LEU A 439 24.10 8.41 -9.91
CA LEU A 439 22.89 8.35 -9.09
C LEU A 439 21.66 8.51 -9.98
N ALA A 440 20.97 7.42 -10.25
CA ALA A 440 19.71 7.43 -10.99
C ALA A 440 18.53 7.79 -10.07
N TYR A 441 17.55 8.52 -10.60
CA TYR A 441 16.36 8.90 -9.85
C TYR A 441 15.23 9.36 -10.77
N THR A 442 13.98 9.21 -10.31
CA THR A 442 12.82 9.81 -10.98
C THR A 442 12.67 11.27 -10.54
N PRO A 443 12.76 12.24 -11.46
CA PRO A 443 12.82 13.66 -11.12
C PRO A 443 11.47 14.17 -10.62
N ASN A 444 11.51 14.89 -9.51
CA ASN A 444 10.50 15.81 -9.01
C ASN A 444 11.23 16.88 -8.18
N GLU A 445 10.54 17.95 -7.78
CA GLU A 445 11.15 19.10 -7.10
C GLU A 445 11.95 18.68 -5.84
N LYS A 446 11.36 17.86 -4.97
CA LYS A 446 12.03 17.36 -3.74
C LYS A 446 13.27 16.54 -4.07
N VAL A 447 13.17 15.61 -5.00
CA VAL A 447 14.27 14.70 -5.35
C VAL A 447 15.36 15.42 -6.12
N ASN A 448 15.05 16.39 -6.99
CA ASN A 448 16.03 17.23 -7.66
C ASN A 448 16.87 18.03 -6.63
N THR A 449 16.20 18.64 -5.65
CA THR A 449 16.86 19.37 -4.56
C THR A 449 17.74 18.43 -3.72
N LEU A 450 17.22 17.25 -3.36
CA LEU A 450 17.97 16.22 -2.64
C LEU A 450 19.27 15.86 -3.38
N VAL A 451 19.16 15.43 -4.63
CA VAL A 451 20.31 14.97 -5.42
C VAL A 451 21.35 16.09 -5.58
N THR A 452 20.91 17.33 -5.77
CA THR A 452 21.82 18.48 -5.87
C THR A 452 22.64 18.66 -4.59
N ILE A 453 22.01 18.61 -3.42
CA ILE A 453 22.70 18.78 -2.13
C ILE A 453 23.64 17.61 -1.85
N LEU A 454 23.19 16.37 -2.13
CA LEU A 454 24.01 15.17 -1.95
C LEU A 454 25.24 15.19 -2.87
N ALA A 455 25.10 15.63 -4.13
CA ALA A 455 26.22 15.77 -5.05
C ALA A 455 27.23 16.84 -4.61
N GLN A 456 26.74 17.99 -4.12
CA GLN A 456 27.61 19.05 -3.61
C GLN A 456 28.38 18.61 -2.36
N SER A 457 27.72 17.96 -1.41
CA SER A 457 28.37 17.46 -0.19
C SER A 457 29.40 16.36 -0.49
N ALA A 458 29.09 15.47 -1.43
CA ALA A 458 29.99 14.41 -1.88
C ALA A 458 31.23 15.00 -2.59
N ALA A 459 31.06 16.01 -3.45
CA ALA A 459 32.17 16.71 -4.11
C ALA A 459 33.12 17.36 -3.11
N ALA A 460 32.58 17.97 -2.02
CA ALA A 460 33.40 18.51 -0.94
C ALA A 460 34.23 17.41 -0.22
N CYS A 461 33.82 16.16 -0.29
CA CYS A 461 34.55 14.99 0.21
C CYS A 461 35.48 14.36 -0.84
N GLY A 462 35.46 14.83 -2.10
CA GLY A 462 36.27 14.33 -3.19
C GLY A 462 35.59 13.23 -4.04
N ALA A 463 34.28 13.05 -3.94
CA ALA A 463 33.52 12.13 -4.77
C ALA A 463 32.55 12.87 -5.70
N GLU A 464 32.62 12.61 -6.99
CA GLU A 464 31.69 13.15 -7.97
C GLU A 464 30.45 12.27 -8.03
N ILE A 465 29.28 12.84 -7.79
CA ILE A 465 27.97 12.18 -8.02
C ILE A 465 27.39 12.72 -9.33
N VAL A 466 27.28 11.84 -10.33
CA VAL A 466 26.67 12.14 -11.61
C VAL A 466 25.18 11.87 -11.53
N ALA A 467 24.39 12.93 -11.56
CA ALA A 467 22.92 12.86 -11.48
C ALA A 467 22.34 12.33 -12.80
N GLU A 468 21.54 11.27 -12.74
CA GLU A 468 20.84 10.66 -13.89
C GLU A 468 19.31 10.74 -13.68
N PRO A 469 18.64 11.86 -14.06
CA PRO A 469 17.20 11.97 -13.99
C PRO A 469 16.52 11.11 -15.08
N LEU A 470 15.74 10.12 -14.68
CA LEU A 470 15.12 9.14 -15.58
C LEU A 470 13.66 8.90 -15.21
N PRO A 471 12.77 8.61 -16.18
CA PRO A 471 11.46 8.06 -15.88
C PRO A 471 11.56 6.77 -15.06
N TRP A 472 10.57 6.50 -14.20
CA TRP A 472 10.60 5.32 -13.34
C TRP A 472 10.81 4.01 -14.10
N GLN A 473 10.16 3.85 -15.25
CA GLN A 473 10.31 2.65 -16.08
C GLN A 473 11.78 2.39 -16.49
N ASN A 474 12.53 3.46 -16.77
CA ASN A 474 13.95 3.36 -17.11
C ASN A 474 14.80 3.00 -15.88
N CYS A 475 14.48 3.57 -14.71
CA CYS A 475 15.10 3.19 -13.44
C CYS A 475 14.85 1.70 -13.15
N ALA A 476 13.63 1.23 -13.28
CA ALA A 476 13.24 -0.16 -13.08
C ALA A 476 14.00 -1.11 -14.03
N GLU A 477 14.11 -0.76 -15.30
CA GLU A 477 14.91 -1.53 -16.28
C GLU A 477 16.42 -1.56 -15.94
N MET A 478 16.98 -0.46 -15.43
CA MET A 478 18.37 -0.44 -14.96
C MET A 478 18.57 -1.36 -13.75
N VAL A 479 17.65 -1.36 -12.79
CA VAL A 479 17.67 -2.27 -11.63
C VAL A 479 17.61 -3.71 -12.08
N LYS A 480 16.65 -4.06 -12.92
CA LYS A 480 16.49 -5.41 -13.48
C LYS A 480 17.74 -5.91 -14.20
N LYS A 481 18.43 -5.02 -14.91
CA LYS A 481 19.70 -5.32 -15.60
C LYS A 481 20.94 -5.18 -14.71
N LYS A 482 20.78 -4.78 -13.43
CA LYS A 482 21.87 -4.55 -12.46
C LYS A 482 22.93 -3.54 -12.95
N GLN A 483 22.51 -2.51 -13.71
CA GLN A 483 23.41 -1.56 -14.40
C GLN A 483 23.59 -0.21 -13.69
N HIS A 484 22.86 0.03 -12.59
CA HIS A 484 23.00 1.24 -11.78
C HIS A 484 24.17 1.13 -10.80
N HIS A 485 24.71 2.30 -10.36
CA HIS A 485 25.61 2.38 -9.22
C HIS A 485 24.82 2.70 -7.95
N MET A 486 24.07 3.80 -7.97
CA MET A 486 23.16 4.21 -6.91
C MET A 486 21.79 4.56 -7.49
N LEU A 487 20.75 4.42 -6.68
CA LEU A 487 19.38 4.75 -7.05
C LEU A 487 18.69 5.44 -5.87
N PHE A 488 18.05 6.60 -6.11
CA PHE A 488 17.04 7.07 -5.17
C PHE A 488 15.81 6.18 -5.30
N TRP A 489 15.49 5.48 -4.22
CA TRP A 489 14.53 4.41 -4.24
C TRP A 489 13.54 4.51 -3.08
N ALA A 490 12.33 4.07 -3.34
CA ALA A 490 11.29 3.80 -2.37
C ALA A 490 10.38 2.71 -2.90
N THR A 491 9.80 1.93 -2.01
CA THR A 491 8.78 0.94 -2.33
C THR A 491 7.67 0.97 -1.30
N MET A 492 6.51 0.45 -1.66
CA MET A 492 5.46 0.23 -0.66
C MET A 492 5.90 -0.87 0.30
N PRO A 493 5.79 -0.65 1.61
CA PRO A 493 6.10 -1.67 2.59
C PRO A 493 5.14 -2.85 2.46
N SER A 494 5.65 -4.05 2.70
CA SER A 494 4.81 -5.23 2.82
C SER A 494 4.07 -5.23 4.17
N ALA A 495 2.88 -5.76 4.21
CA ALA A 495 2.08 -5.89 5.44
C ALA A 495 1.56 -7.34 5.55
N PRO A 496 1.43 -7.87 6.74
CA PRO A 496 1.71 -7.28 8.06
C PRO A 496 3.18 -7.33 8.51
N LEU A 497 4.05 -8.00 7.76
CA LEU A 497 5.46 -8.22 8.09
C LEU A 497 6.37 -7.72 6.97
N PRO A 498 7.62 -7.32 7.27
CA PRO A 498 8.57 -6.89 6.26
C PRO A 498 8.98 -8.06 5.34
N ASP A 499 9.11 -7.77 4.06
CA ASP A 499 9.61 -8.71 3.06
C ASP A 499 11.06 -8.35 2.70
N TYR A 500 12.00 -8.81 3.50
CA TYR A 500 13.42 -8.59 3.23
C TYR A 500 13.94 -9.39 2.05
N ARG A 501 13.37 -10.60 1.80
CA ARG A 501 13.80 -11.50 0.72
C ARG A 501 13.73 -10.80 -0.64
N ARG A 502 12.64 -10.09 -0.87
CA ARG A 502 12.39 -9.33 -2.10
C ARG A 502 13.51 -8.34 -2.43
N PHE A 503 14.16 -7.77 -1.41
CA PHE A 503 15.11 -6.68 -1.61
C PHE A 503 16.57 -7.09 -1.41
N PHE A 504 16.86 -7.94 -0.42
CA PHE A 504 18.22 -8.15 0.08
C PHE A 504 18.74 -9.56 -0.07
N HIS A 505 17.88 -10.57 -0.30
CA HIS A 505 18.33 -11.94 -0.48
C HIS A 505 19.09 -12.12 -1.80
N SER A 506 20.10 -12.99 -1.83
CA SER A 506 20.92 -13.25 -3.04
C SER A 506 20.10 -13.71 -4.24
N THR A 507 18.91 -14.31 -4.00
CA THR A 507 17.94 -14.69 -5.04
C THR A 507 16.99 -13.56 -5.45
N ALA A 508 17.08 -12.38 -4.82
CA ALA A 508 16.22 -11.24 -5.17
C ALA A 508 16.43 -10.83 -6.63
N GLN A 509 15.33 -10.84 -7.38
CA GLN A 509 15.32 -10.49 -8.79
C GLN A 509 14.08 -9.65 -9.07
N GLY A 510 14.21 -8.72 -9.97
CA GLY A 510 13.12 -7.83 -10.33
C GLY A 510 13.56 -6.39 -10.45
N ASP A 511 12.61 -5.53 -10.75
CA ASP A 511 12.80 -4.10 -10.93
C ASP A 511 12.79 -3.30 -9.61
N ASP A 512 12.56 -3.98 -8.48
CA ASP A 512 12.50 -3.41 -7.14
C ASP A 512 13.56 -3.98 -6.17
N ALA A 513 14.58 -4.70 -6.69
CA ALA A 513 15.71 -5.23 -5.94
C ALA A 513 17.03 -4.46 -6.22
N PRO A 514 17.17 -3.18 -5.78
CA PRO A 514 18.26 -2.31 -6.23
C PRO A 514 19.60 -2.59 -5.53
N PHE A 515 19.64 -3.41 -4.51
CA PHE A 515 20.86 -3.61 -3.70
C PHE A 515 21.85 -4.59 -4.33
N CYS A 516 21.38 -5.51 -5.19
CA CYS A 516 22.18 -6.51 -5.92
C CYS A 516 23.18 -7.22 -5.00
N LEU A 517 22.69 -7.62 -3.83
CA LEU A 517 23.51 -8.23 -2.78
C LEU A 517 23.70 -9.74 -3.06
N ALA A 518 24.86 -10.27 -2.72
CA ALA A 518 25.16 -11.70 -2.65
C ALA A 518 25.98 -11.94 -1.39
N ASP A 519 25.27 -12.09 -0.25
CA ASP A 519 25.88 -12.23 1.06
C ASP A 519 25.16 -13.33 1.84
N THR A 520 25.91 -14.37 2.23
CA THR A 520 25.36 -15.56 2.90
C THR A 520 24.90 -15.29 4.34
N GLN A 521 25.45 -14.27 5.00
CA GLN A 521 24.99 -13.89 6.35
C GLN A 521 23.65 -13.16 6.24
N MET A 522 23.49 -12.30 5.24
CA MET A 522 22.23 -11.65 4.95
C MET A 522 21.15 -12.69 4.61
N ASP A 523 21.46 -13.65 3.74
CA ASP A 523 20.51 -14.71 3.37
C ASP A 523 20.03 -15.49 4.60
N ALA A 524 20.98 -15.92 5.45
CA ALA A 524 20.65 -16.64 6.68
C ALA A 524 19.83 -15.80 7.68
N ALA A 525 20.14 -14.49 7.81
CA ALA A 525 19.38 -13.61 8.68
C ALA A 525 17.93 -13.40 8.18
N ILE A 526 17.73 -13.30 6.87
CA ILE A 526 16.41 -13.22 6.24
C ILE A 526 15.62 -14.51 6.46
N GLU A 527 16.26 -15.66 6.27
CA GLU A 527 15.63 -16.97 6.54
C GLU A 527 15.23 -17.13 8.01
N ASN A 528 16.02 -16.59 8.95
CA ASN A 528 15.64 -16.55 10.36
C ASN A 528 14.39 -15.69 10.60
N CYS A 529 14.23 -14.57 9.89
CA CYS A 529 12.99 -13.77 9.96
C CYS A 529 11.78 -14.59 9.48
N GLU A 530 11.92 -15.29 8.37
CA GLU A 530 10.83 -16.08 7.78
C GLU A 530 10.43 -17.29 8.64
N HIS A 531 11.39 -17.86 9.37
CA HIS A 531 11.17 -19.01 10.27
C HIS A 531 10.79 -18.62 11.71
N ALA A 532 10.81 -17.35 12.06
CA ALA A 532 10.41 -16.87 13.38
C ALA A 532 8.92 -17.18 13.64
N ARG A 533 8.62 -17.79 14.77
CA ARG A 533 7.27 -18.26 15.14
C ARG A 533 6.57 -17.36 16.16
N ASP A 534 7.27 -16.39 16.68
CA ASP A 534 6.78 -15.40 17.62
C ASP A 534 7.39 -14.04 17.34
N LEU A 535 6.77 -12.98 17.86
CA LEU A 535 7.17 -11.59 17.59
C LEU A 535 8.53 -11.23 18.22
N GLU A 536 8.91 -11.86 19.33
CA GLU A 536 10.21 -11.58 19.98
C GLU A 536 11.35 -12.14 19.14
N THR A 537 11.22 -13.40 18.69
CA THR A 537 12.18 -14.04 17.78
C THR A 537 12.28 -13.27 16.46
N LEU A 538 11.14 -12.85 15.90
CA LEU A 538 11.10 -12.04 14.69
C LEU A 538 11.81 -10.70 14.89
N ALA A 539 11.55 -10.00 15.99
CA ALA A 539 12.18 -8.70 16.25
C ALA A 539 13.71 -8.81 16.33
N LYS A 540 14.23 -9.86 16.97
CA LYS A 540 15.67 -10.13 17.02
C LYS A 540 16.27 -10.43 15.64
N ALA A 541 15.59 -11.24 14.85
CA ALA A 541 16.03 -11.56 13.49
C ALA A 541 16.00 -10.33 12.57
N CYS A 542 14.95 -9.51 12.64
CA CYS A 542 14.87 -8.25 11.88
C CYS A 542 15.95 -7.25 12.29
N ALA A 543 16.28 -7.17 13.58
CA ALA A 543 17.37 -6.32 14.07
C ALA A 543 18.72 -6.73 13.48
N GLU A 544 18.95 -8.03 13.30
CA GLU A 544 20.19 -8.53 12.67
C GLU A 544 20.21 -8.17 11.16
N VAL A 545 19.10 -8.29 10.46
CA VAL A 545 19.01 -7.84 9.05
C VAL A 545 19.28 -6.35 8.93
N ASP A 546 18.64 -5.52 9.74
CA ASP A 546 18.86 -4.07 9.71
C ASP A 546 20.30 -3.68 10.08
N LYS A 547 20.91 -4.43 11.00
CA LYS A 547 22.35 -4.28 11.32
C LYS A 547 23.23 -4.63 10.11
N LEU A 548 22.95 -5.71 9.40
CA LEU A 548 23.69 -6.10 8.20
C LEU A 548 23.52 -5.07 7.06
N ILE A 549 22.35 -4.47 6.90
CA ILE A 549 22.14 -3.35 5.95
C ILE A 549 23.12 -2.21 6.27
N TYR A 550 23.32 -1.88 7.54
CA TYR A 550 24.30 -0.88 7.98
C TYR A 550 25.74 -1.36 7.75
N ASP A 551 26.12 -2.56 8.22
CA ASP A 551 27.49 -3.08 8.16
C ASP A 551 27.99 -3.21 6.72
N LEU A 552 27.13 -3.66 5.82
CA LEU A 552 27.39 -3.79 4.39
C LEU A 552 27.33 -2.46 3.62
N ALA A 553 26.91 -1.39 4.28
CA ALA A 553 26.85 -0.03 3.72
C ALA A 553 26.07 0.05 2.40
N ILE A 554 24.89 -0.54 2.34
CA ILE A 554 24.12 -0.65 1.08
C ILE A 554 22.96 0.34 0.98
N TRP A 555 22.62 1.04 2.05
CA TRP A 555 21.49 1.96 2.08
C TRP A 555 21.76 3.22 2.89
N LEU A 556 21.47 4.39 2.31
CA LEU A 556 21.43 5.67 3.02
C LEU A 556 19.97 6.02 3.29
N PRO A 557 19.50 5.87 4.55
CA PRO A 557 18.13 6.21 4.89
C PRO A 557 17.79 7.66 4.60
N GLY A 558 16.63 7.89 4.00
CA GLY A 558 16.06 9.21 3.79
C GLY A 558 15.18 9.63 4.96
N TRP A 559 13.92 9.95 4.69
CA TRP A 559 12.99 10.53 5.66
C TRP A 559 11.76 9.69 5.93
N MET A 560 11.09 10.00 7.04
CA MET A 560 9.77 9.49 7.39
C MET A 560 8.68 10.50 7.03
N GLU A 561 7.57 10.00 6.50
CA GLU A 561 6.33 10.75 6.33
C GLU A 561 5.24 10.20 7.28
N ASN A 562 5.60 10.04 8.57
CA ASN A 562 4.71 9.48 9.59
C ASN A 562 3.74 10.52 10.21
N ARG A 563 3.77 11.76 9.76
CA ARG A 563 2.88 12.82 10.24
C ARG A 563 1.87 13.18 9.17
N VAL A 564 0.60 13.17 9.57
CA VAL A 564 -0.51 13.66 8.74
C VAL A 564 -1.08 14.91 9.38
N ASN A 565 -1.07 16.01 8.63
CA ASN A 565 -1.72 17.24 9.02
C ASN A 565 -3.11 17.30 8.39
N ILE A 566 -4.12 17.51 9.22
CA ILE A 566 -5.53 17.58 8.81
C ILE A 566 -6.09 18.92 9.25
N ALA A 567 -6.65 19.66 8.30
CA ALA A 567 -7.57 20.76 8.58
C ALA A 567 -9.01 20.24 8.40
N HIS A 568 -9.91 20.58 9.31
CA HIS A 568 -11.29 20.15 9.23
C HIS A 568 -12.26 21.21 9.74
N HIS A 569 -13.48 21.12 9.28
CA HIS A 569 -14.55 21.97 9.82
C HIS A 569 -15.04 21.45 11.19
N PRO A 570 -15.61 22.31 12.07
CA PRO A 570 -15.99 21.95 13.43
C PRO A 570 -16.98 20.79 13.58
N HIS A 571 -17.76 20.50 12.54
CA HIS A 571 -18.71 19.39 12.55
C HIS A 571 -18.07 18.01 12.32
N VAL A 572 -16.78 17.95 11.97
CA VAL A 572 -16.05 16.69 11.81
C VAL A 572 -15.32 16.36 13.10
N HIS A 573 -15.50 15.16 13.60
CA HIS A 573 -14.90 14.68 14.84
C HIS A 573 -14.07 13.42 14.59
N PHE A 574 -13.05 13.25 15.42
CA PHE A 574 -12.10 12.14 15.37
C PHE A 574 -12.08 11.41 16.72
N PRO A 575 -11.78 10.11 16.79
CA PRO A 575 -11.54 9.43 18.05
C PRO A 575 -10.33 10.03 18.78
N GLN A 576 -10.30 9.89 20.11
CA GLN A 576 -9.20 10.41 20.94
C GLN A 576 -7.86 9.68 20.71
N SER A 577 -7.90 8.45 20.21
CA SER A 577 -6.68 7.72 19.86
C SER A 577 -5.96 8.45 18.75
N SER A 578 -4.76 8.96 19.05
CA SER A 578 -3.89 9.65 18.10
C SER A 578 -3.06 8.70 17.23
N TYR A 579 -3.20 7.40 17.44
CA TYR A 579 -2.48 6.37 16.70
C TYR A 579 -3.46 5.59 15.83
N ALA A 580 -3.41 5.80 14.54
CA ALA A 580 -4.03 4.89 13.60
C ALA A 580 -2.92 4.05 12.99
N THR A 581 -3.05 2.75 13.08
CA THR A 581 -2.11 1.80 12.47
C THR A 581 -2.23 1.86 10.96
N TYR A 582 -3.39 2.24 10.46
CA TYR A 582 -3.70 2.40 9.05
C TYR A 582 -4.46 3.71 8.90
N ASP A 583 -3.88 4.62 8.18
CA ASP A 583 -4.43 5.84 7.63
C ASP A 583 -5.70 6.41 8.29
N LEU A 584 -5.52 7.40 9.15
CA LEU A 584 -6.61 8.20 9.77
C LEU A 584 -7.55 8.83 8.75
N VAL A 585 -7.09 8.96 7.55
CA VAL A 585 -7.72 9.69 6.48
C VAL A 585 -8.98 9.03 5.99
N GLU A 586 -9.07 7.73 6.12
CA GLU A 586 -10.18 6.96 5.61
C GLU A 586 -11.00 6.38 6.74
N SER A 587 -10.89 6.96 7.85
CA SER A 587 -11.96 7.56 8.61
C SER A 587 -13.19 6.69 8.81
N HIS A 588 -13.02 5.37 8.86
CA HIS A 588 -14.12 4.53 9.34
C HIS A 588 -14.54 4.91 10.77
N THR A 589 -13.71 5.69 11.47
CA THR A 589 -13.93 6.10 12.86
C THR A 589 -14.37 7.55 13.00
N TYR A 590 -14.38 8.37 11.93
CA TYR A 590 -14.89 9.74 11.98
C TYR A 590 -16.39 9.78 12.16
N TRP A 591 -16.90 10.85 12.73
CA TRP A 591 -18.34 11.12 12.74
C TRP A 591 -18.61 12.60 12.55
N LEU A 592 -19.82 12.90 12.18
CA LEU A 592 -20.28 14.26 11.95
C LEU A 592 -21.27 14.65 13.06
N SER A 593 -21.16 15.87 13.59
CA SER A 593 -22.22 16.48 14.37
C SER A 593 -23.20 17.20 13.43
N ASN A 594 -24.46 17.22 13.82
CA ASN A 594 -25.51 17.94 13.11
C ASN A 594 -25.30 19.44 13.17
#